data_4e16d8fb6ac2b08ae0345d646869c7df
#
_entry.id   4e16d8fb6ac2b08ae0345d646869c7df
#
_cell.length_a   1.000
_cell.length_b   1.000
_cell.length_c   1.000
_cell.angle_alpha   90.00
_cell.angle_beta   90.00
_cell.angle_gamma   90.00
#
_symmetry.space_group_name_H-M   'P 1'
#
loop_
_entity.id
_entity.type
_entity.pdbx_description
1 polymer ?
#
loop_
_entity_poly.entity_id
_entity_poly.type
_entity_poly.pdbx_seq_one_letter_code
_entity_poly.pdbx_strand_id
1 'polypeptide(L)'
;MMKRVIAGVGLWVLAGGPVQAAGDEVFTVVAEVPFADAAQGVNDAIVNKGFKVDYHGFLGDMLKRTAADVGATKELYKDAEFFTFCSAVVSRAVMEADIGDIAYCPYVVFIYEDAATPGKVTIGHRTLPEGGARGQVNDILNEIVRTAADGF
;
A
#
# COMPACT_ATOMS: atom_id res chain seq x y z
N MET A 1 -68.71 -19.27 -15.66
CA MET A 1 -67.67 -18.34 -16.21
C MET A 1 -66.58 -18.14 -15.12
N MET A 2 -65.49 -18.91 -15.23
CA MET A 2 -64.36 -18.85 -14.30
C MET A 2 -63.27 -17.97 -14.88
N LYS A 3 -62.98 -16.83 -14.27
CA LYS A 3 -61.84 -15.96 -14.62
C LYS A 3 -60.56 -16.48 -13.96
N ARG A 4 -59.60 -16.94 -14.76
CA ARG A 4 -58.26 -17.26 -14.28
C ARG A 4 -57.44 -15.99 -14.14
N VAL A 5 -56.97 -15.70 -12.92
CA VAL A 5 -55.98 -14.66 -12.64
C VAL A 5 -54.57 -15.29 -12.81
N ILE A 6 -53.80 -14.82 -13.75
CA ILE A 6 -52.40 -15.19 -13.93
C ILE A 6 -51.55 -14.22 -13.12
N ALA A 7 -50.95 -14.70 -12.03
CA ALA A 7 -49.98 -13.93 -11.26
C ALA A 7 -48.60 -13.98 -11.98
N GLY A 8 -48.19 -12.85 -12.54
CA GLY A 8 -46.86 -12.70 -13.11
C GLY A 8 -45.79 -12.58 -12.01
N VAL A 9 -44.88 -13.55 -11.94
CA VAL A 9 -43.68 -13.48 -11.09
C VAL A 9 -42.65 -12.65 -11.82
N GLY A 10 -42.42 -11.41 -11.36
CA GLY A 10 -41.35 -10.55 -11.85
C GLY A 10 -40.01 -11.05 -11.36
N LEU A 11 -39.16 -11.52 -12.29
CA LEU A 11 -37.78 -11.88 -12.03
C LEU A 11 -36.94 -10.59 -11.92
N TRP A 12 -36.55 -10.20 -10.68
CA TRP A 12 -35.59 -9.11 -10.47
C TRP A 12 -34.18 -9.61 -10.79
N VAL A 13 -33.67 -9.26 -11.97
CA VAL A 13 -32.26 -9.42 -12.31
C VAL A 13 -31.47 -8.33 -11.59
N LEU A 14 -30.74 -8.68 -10.54
CA LEU A 14 -29.73 -7.81 -9.95
C LEU A 14 -28.61 -7.68 -10.97
N ALA A 15 -28.59 -6.59 -11.71
CA ALA A 15 -27.45 -6.21 -12.53
C ALA A 15 -26.29 -5.83 -11.61
N GLY A 16 -25.45 -6.79 -11.26
CA GLY A 16 -24.15 -6.53 -10.70
C GLY A 16 -23.33 -5.79 -11.75
N GLY A 17 -23.09 -4.48 -11.54
CA GLY A 17 -22.17 -3.72 -12.37
C GLY A 17 -20.77 -4.35 -12.30
N PRO A 18 -19.93 -4.18 -13.35
CA PRO A 18 -18.57 -4.68 -13.34
C PRO A 18 -17.84 -4.01 -12.15
N VAL A 19 -17.29 -4.82 -11.27
CA VAL A 19 -16.29 -4.38 -10.30
C VAL A 19 -15.07 -4.01 -11.14
N GLN A 20 -14.89 -2.72 -11.36
CA GLN A 20 -13.73 -2.21 -12.05
C GLN A 20 -12.54 -2.41 -11.11
N ALA A 21 -11.64 -3.33 -11.47
CA ALA A 21 -10.35 -3.41 -10.82
C ALA A 21 -9.68 -2.04 -11.01
N ALA A 22 -9.46 -1.32 -9.89
CA ALA A 22 -8.73 -0.08 -9.90
C ALA A 22 -7.34 -0.38 -10.49
N GLY A 23 -6.96 0.32 -11.56
CA GLY A 23 -5.63 0.22 -12.13
C GLY A 23 -4.60 0.68 -11.09
N ASP A 24 -3.44 0.04 -11.12
CA ASP A 24 -2.20 0.33 -10.36
C ASP A 24 -2.40 0.90 -8.94
N GLU A 25 -2.94 0.06 -8.05
CA GLU A 25 -3.10 0.39 -6.62
C GLU A 25 -1.75 0.48 -5.89
N VAL A 26 -0.64 0.17 -6.56
CA VAL A 26 0.70 0.12 -5.97
C VAL A 26 1.71 0.76 -6.91
N PHE A 27 2.45 1.74 -6.40
CA PHE A 27 3.63 2.30 -7.07
C PHE A 27 4.88 1.63 -6.51
N THR A 28 5.79 1.15 -7.38
CA THR A 28 7.04 0.49 -6.98
C THR A 28 8.23 0.95 -7.81
N VAL A 29 9.41 0.92 -7.19
CA VAL A 29 10.72 1.08 -7.83
C VAL A 29 11.62 -0.05 -7.35
N VAL A 30 12.48 -0.57 -8.22
CA VAL A 30 13.48 -1.59 -7.87
C VAL A 30 14.84 -0.93 -7.74
N ALA A 31 15.52 -1.20 -6.62
CA ALA A 31 16.89 -0.78 -6.35
C ALA A 31 17.84 -2.02 -6.33
N GLU A 32 19.04 -1.86 -6.85
CA GLU A 32 20.08 -2.89 -6.84
C GLU A 32 21.18 -2.52 -5.82
N VAL A 33 20.76 -2.38 -4.57
CA VAL A 33 21.61 -2.07 -3.41
C VAL A 33 21.32 -3.05 -2.28
N PRO A 34 22.20 -3.19 -1.27
CA PRO A 34 21.92 -4.02 -0.10
C PRO A 34 20.60 -3.59 0.57
N PHE A 35 19.83 -4.58 1.05
CA PHE A 35 18.52 -4.32 1.67
C PHE A 35 18.61 -3.32 2.82
N ALA A 36 19.62 -3.45 3.69
CA ALA A 36 19.82 -2.53 4.82
C ALA A 36 20.05 -1.09 4.37
N ASP A 37 20.77 -0.87 3.27
CA ASP A 37 21.04 0.47 2.72
C ASP A 37 19.75 1.06 2.13
N ALA A 38 18.96 0.25 1.43
CA ALA A 38 17.66 0.67 0.90
C ALA A 38 16.65 0.99 2.03
N ALA A 39 16.63 0.19 3.11
CA ALA A 39 15.78 0.44 4.28
C ALA A 39 16.18 1.74 5.00
N GLN A 40 17.48 1.99 5.17
CA GLN A 40 17.99 3.25 5.68
C GLN A 40 17.60 4.41 4.75
N GLY A 41 17.72 4.23 3.44
CA GLY A 41 17.31 5.19 2.42
C GLY A 41 15.83 5.59 2.53
N VAL A 42 14.94 4.64 2.79
CA VAL A 42 13.50 4.93 3.03
C VAL A 42 13.33 5.80 4.28
N ASN A 43 13.97 5.42 5.39
CA ASN A 43 13.93 6.21 6.63
C ASN A 43 14.40 7.64 6.38
N ASP A 44 15.56 7.80 5.74
CA ASP A 44 16.18 9.11 5.53
C ASP A 44 15.36 9.96 4.54
N ALA A 45 14.78 9.36 3.50
CA ALA A 45 13.89 10.07 2.59
C ALA A 45 12.65 10.62 3.29
N ILE A 46 12.07 9.88 4.23
CA ILE A 46 10.94 10.33 5.06
C ILE A 46 11.38 11.49 5.97
N VAL A 47 12.49 11.31 6.69
CA VAL A 47 12.99 12.30 7.65
C VAL A 47 13.45 13.58 6.95
N ASN A 48 14.14 13.50 5.82
CA ASN A 48 14.62 14.66 5.05
C ASN A 48 13.47 15.49 4.45
N LYS A 49 12.27 14.90 4.28
CA LYS A 49 11.06 15.65 3.95
C LYS A 49 10.40 16.33 5.16
N GLY A 50 11.00 16.23 6.34
CA GLY A 50 10.51 16.82 7.58
C GLY A 50 9.42 16.00 8.27
N PHE A 51 9.24 14.72 7.89
CA PHE A 51 8.30 13.83 8.55
C PHE A 51 9.01 13.00 9.63
N LYS A 52 8.22 12.52 10.58
CA LYS A 52 8.67 11.56 11.59
C LYS A 52 8.18 10.18 11.20
N VAL A 53 9.05 9.20 11.26
CA VAL A 53 8.65 7.79 11.20
C VAL A 53 7.91 7.45 12.49
N ASP A 54 6.63 7.11 12.39
CA ASP A 54 5.78 6.76 13.52
C ASP A 54 5.98 5.31 13.95
N TYR A 55 6.16 4.43 12.97
CA TYR A 55 6.40 3.00 13.21
C TYR A 55 7.26 2.41 12.08
N HIS A 56 8.19 1.52 12.47
CA HIS A 56 8.99 0.69 11.58
C HIS A 56 8.69 -0.78 11.89
N GLY A 57 8.13 -1.49 10.93
CA GLY A 57 7.66 -2.86 11.11
C GLY A 57 8.49 -3.87 10.31
N PHE A 58 8.81 -5.00 10.94
CA PHE A 58 9.65 -6.07 10.41
C PHE A 58 8.77 -7.26 10.00
N LEU A 59 8.11 -7.14 8.84
CA LEU A 59 7.18 -8.15 8.35
C LEU A 59 7.88 -9.47 8.02
N GLY A 60 9.07 -9.40 7.42
CA GLY A 60 9.87 -10.58 7.07
C GLY A 60 10.19 -11.44 8.30
N ASP A 61 10.61 -10.80 9.40
CA ASP A 61 10.90 -11.47 10.65
C ASP A 61 9.66 -12.13 11.28
N MET A 62 8.52 -11.46 11.20
CA MET A 62 7.27 -12.02 11.68
C MET A 62 6.89 -13.27 10.89
N LEU A 63 6.96 -13.24 9.56
CA LEU A 63 6.65 -14.36 8.70
C LEU A 63 7.62 -15.54 8.92
N LYS A 64 8.92 -15.27 9.05
CA LYS A 64 9.93 -16.30 9.36
C LYS A 64 9.65 -16.98 10.71
N ARG A 65 9.39 -16.19 11.75
CA ARG A 65 9.16 -16.69 13.11
C ARG A 65 7.90 -17.54 13.23
N THR A 66 6.85 -17.21 12.49
CA THR A 66 5.54 -17.89 12.58
C THR A 66 5.35 -18.98 11.52
N ALA A 67 6.33 -19.21 10.64
CA ALA A 67 6.19 -20.12 9.51
C ALA A 67 5.78 -21.55 9.94
N ALA A 68 6.42 -22.10 10.97
CA ALA A 68 6.11 -23.44 11.47
C ALA A 68 4.70 -23.53 12.06
N ASP A 69 4.24 -22.50 12.75
CA ASP A 69 2.93 -22.46 13.41
C ASP A 69 1.78 -22.50 12.40
N VAL A 70 2.00 -21.96 11.21
CA VAL A 70 1.00 -21.93 10.11
C VAL A 70 1.26 -22.98 9.04
N GLY A 71 2.24 -23.88 9.24
CA GLY A 71 2.58 -24.94 8.29
C GLY A 71 3.21 -24.45 6.99
N ALA A 72 3.80 -23.24 6.99
CA ALA A 72 4.46 -22.69 5.83
C ALA A 72 5.80 -23.38 5.58
N THR A 73 6.05 -23.76 4.31
CA THR A 73 7.29 -24.44 3.90
C THR A 73 8.12 -23.62 2.92
N LYS A 74 7.59 -22.48 2.44
CA LYS A 74 8.24 -21.61 1.46
C LYS A 74 8.68 -20.31 2.13
N GLU A 75 9.95 -19.95 1.98
CA GLU A 75 10.42 -18.61 2.28
C GLU A 75 9.91 -17.64 1.19
N LEU A 76 9.24 -16.56 1.59
CA LEU A 76 8.66 -15.57 0.68
C LEU A 76 9.64 -14.42 0.44
N TYR A 77 10.23 -13.91 1.50
CA TYR A 77 11.13 -12.76 1.47
C TYR A 77 12.44 -13.10 2.16
N LYS A 78 13.55 -12.65 1.62
CA LYS A 78 14.81 -12.58 2.36
C LYS A 78 14.69 -11.57 3.49
N ASP A 79 14.17 -10.38 3.15
CA ASP A 79 13.84 -9.33 4.10
C ASP A 79 12.58 -8.59 3.62
N ALA A 80 11.76 -8.12 4.57
CA ALA A 80 10.58 -7.31 4.27
C ALA A 80 10.24 -6.43 5.48
N GLU A 81 10.12 -5.13 5.22
CA GLU A 81 9.86 -4.12 6.25
C GLU A 81 8.86 -3.09 5.72
N PHE A 82 8.31 -2.28 6.61
CA PHE A 82 7.51 -1.14 6.25
C PHE A 82 7.67 0.00 7.24
N PHE A 83 7.52 1.21 6.74
CA PHE A 83 7.61 2.45 7.49
C PHE A 83 6.29 3.16 7.43
N THR A 84 5.82 3.69 8.56
CA THR A 84 4.62 4.52 8.58
C THR A 84 4.94 5.93 9.05
N PHE A 85 4.24 6.90 8.48
CA PHE A 85 4.35 8.31 8.87
C PHE A 85 3.07 9.07 8.54
N CYS A 86 2.89 10.24 9.12
CA CYS A 86 1.86 11.19 8.77
C CYS A 86 2.47 12.57 8.51
N SER A 87 1.80 13.36 7.66
CA SER A 87 2.08 14.77 7.47
C SER A 87 0.95 15.60 8.07
N ALA A 88 1.22 16.40 9.10
CA ALA A 88 0.20 17.21 9.73
C ALA A 88 -0.52 18.14 8.74
N VAL A 89 0.22 18.71 7.78
CA VAL A 89 -0.32 19.66 6.79
C VAL A 89 -1.14 18.91 5.74
N VAL A 90 -0.55 17.89 5.10
CA VAL A 90 -1.19 17.21 3.97
C VAL A 90 -2.33 16.31 4.46
N SER A 91 -2.14 15.58 5.57
CA SER A 91 -3.21 14.75 6.14
C SER A 91 -4.42 15.60 6.54
N ARG A 92 -4.18 16.82 7.09
CA ARG A 92 -5.27 17.74 7.41
C ARG A 92 -6.01 18.19 6.15
N ALA A 93 -5.30 18.61 5.10
CA ALA A 93 -5.92 19.05 3.85
C ALA A 93 -6.76 17.94 3.18
N VAL A 94 -6.27 16.69 3.22
CA VAL A 94 -6.98 15.53 2.71
C VAL A 94 -8.26 15.25 3.51
N MET A 95 -8.19 15.27 4.84
CA MET A 95 -9.34 15.00 5.72
C MET A 95 -10.32 16.18 5.79
N GLU A 96 -9.90 17.41 5.55
CA GLU A 96 -10.82 18.56 5.39
C GLU A 96 -11.62 18.48 4.07
N ALA A 97 -11.05 17.85 3.04
CA ALA A 97 -11.76 17.61 1.79
C ALA A 97 -12.74 16.41 1.90
N ASP A 98 -12.36 15.35 2.61
CA ASP A 98 -13.20 14.19 2.90
C ASP A 98 -12.81 13.58 4.25
N ILE A 99 -13.69 13.62 5.23
CA ILE A 99 -13.41 13.09 6.58
C ILE A 99 -13.11 11.57 6.57
N GLY A 100 -13.62 10.84 5.58
CA GLY A 100 -13.37 9.41 5.39
C GLY A 100 -11.92 9.10 5.00
N ASP A 101 -11.15 10.09 4.56
CA ASP A 101 -9.76 9.94 4.17
C ASP A 101 -8.81 9.63 5.34
N ILE A 102 -9.31 9.63 6.58
CA ILE A 102 -8.59 9.05 7.73
C ILE A 102 -8.20 7.59 7.46
N ALA A 103 -8.93 6.88 6.60
CA ALA A 103 -8.63 5.50 6.20
C ALA A 103 -7.26 5.34 5.51
N TYR A 104 -6.68 6.41 4.97
CA TYR A 104 -5.37 6.40 4.32
C TYR A 104 -4.22 6.79 5.24
N CYS A 105 -4.48 7.14 6.49
CA CYS A 105 -3.46 7.53 7.47
C CYS A 105 -3.32 6.45 8.56
N PRO A 106 -2.09 6.05 8.93
CA PRO A 106 -0.81 6.57 8.46
C PRO A 106 -0.47 6.12 7.05
N TYR A 107 0.34 6.94 6.33
CA TYR A 107 0.90 6.55 5.04
C TYR A 107 1.95 5.47 5.24
N VAL A 108 2.04 4.53 4.29
CA VAL A 108 2.93 3.37 4.39
C VAL A 108 3.86 3.32 3.19
N VAL A 109 5.16 3.23 3.44
CA VAL A 109 6.16 2.80 2.46
C VAL A 109 6.63 1.42 2.86
N PHE A 110 6.53 0.45 1.95
CA PHE A 110 7.03 -0.90 2.14
C PHE A 110 8.31 -1.13 1.33
N ILE A 111 9.12 -2.06 1.81
CA ILE A 111 10.35 -2.50 1.17
C ILE A 111 10.50 -4.01 1.34
N TYR A 112 10.91 -4.70 0.29
CA TYR A 112 11.19 -6.14 0.38
C TYR A 112 12.25 -6.60 -0.62
N GLU A 113 12.94 -7.69 -0.26
CA GLU A 113 13.75 -8.52 -1.15
C GLU A 113 13.07 -9.89 -1.28
N ASP A 114 12.63 -10.23 -2.49
CA ASP A 114 11.99 -11.52 -2.78
C ASP A 114 13.02 -12.66 -2.66
N ALA A 115 12.70 -13.72 -1.92
CA ALA A 115 13.58 -14.88 -1.77
C ALA A 115 13.90 -15.57 -3.12
N ALA A 116 13.01 -15.47 -4.11
CA ALA A 116 13.20 -16.05 -5.45
C ALA A 116 14.10 -15.20 -6.36
N THR A 117 14.26 -13.91 -6.08
CA THR A 117 15.04 -12.96 -6.89
C THR A 117 15.99 -12.12 -6.03
N PRO A 118 16.98 -12.76 -5.35
CA PRO A 118 17.87 -12.05 -4.46
C PRO A 118 18.71 -10.99 -5.18
N GLY A 119 19.08 -9.93 -4.45
CA GLY A 119 19.83 -8.79 -4.97
C GLY A 119 18.99 -7.70 -5.62
N LYS A 120 17.65 -7.85 -5.64
CA LYS A 120 16.71 -6.83 -6.10
C LYS A 120 15.79 -6.43 -4.97
N VAL A 121 15.90 -5.20 -4.55
CA VAL A 121 15.07 -4.63 -3.47
C VAL A 121 13.95 -3.82 -4.10
N THR A 122 12.71 -4.18 -3.81
CA THR A 122 11.53 -3.43 -4.25
C THR A 122 11.08 -2.49 -3.14
N ILE A 123 10.94 -1.22 -3.46
CA ILE A 123 10.42 -0.17 -2.57
C ILE A 123 9.13 0.34 -3.18
N GLY A 124 8.09 0.55 -2.36
CA GLY A 124 6.81 1.00 -2.90
C GLY A 124 5.83 1.51 -1.85
N HIS A 125 4.70 1.97 -2.36
CA HIS A 125 3.57 2.37 -1.53
C HIS A 125 2.25 2.04 -2.22
N ARG A 126 1.16 2.05 -1.47
CA ARG A 126 -0.19 1.99 -2.01
C ARG A 126 -0.58 3.36 -2.57
N THR A 127 -1.01 3.41 -3.83
CA THR A 127 -1.51 4.64 -4.45
C THR A 127 -2.90 4.96 -3.90
N LEU A 128 -3.11 6.18 -3.42
CA LEU A 128 -4.42 6.65 -3.02
C LEU A 128 -5.28 6.90 -4.28
N PRO A 129 -6.59 6.62 -4.23
CA PRO A 129 -7.50 6.92 -5.32
C PRO A 129 -7.47 8.40 -5.68
N GLU A 130 -7.69 8.72 -6.95
CA GLU A 130 -7.78 10.12 -7.39
C GLU A 130 -8.92 10.86 -6.71
N GLY A 131 -8.74 12.16 -6.51
CA GLY A 131 -9.74 13.07 -5.95
C GLY A 131 -9.24 13.90 -4.77
N GLY A 132 -9.81 15.09 -4.61
CA GLY A 132 -9.46 16.02 -3.53
C GLY A 132 -7.97 16.32 -3.48
N ALA A 133 -7.41 16.33 -2.26
CA ALA A 133 -5.98 16.56 -2.02
C ALA A 133 -5.13 15.28 -2.04
N ARG A 134 -5.70 14.10 -2.37
CA ARG A 134 -4.99 12.79 -2.35
C ARG A 134 -3.82 12.74 -3.33
N GLY A 135 -3.89 13.47 -4.45
CA GLY A 135 -2.78 13.59 -5.39
C GLY A 135 -1.50 14.09 -4.75
N GLN A 136 -1.58 15.05 -3.82
CA GLN A 136 -0.40 15.56 -3.09
C GLN A 136 0.25 14.47 -2.23
N VAL A 137 -0.53 13.57 -1.65
CA VAL A 137 -0.02 12.41 -0.90
C VAL A 137 0.73 11.47 -1.84
N ASN A 138 0.14 11.13 -2.98
CA ASN A 138 0.78 10.27 -3.97
C ASN A 138 2.11 10.87 -4.47
N ASP A 139 2.16 12.18 -4.72
CA ASP A 139 3.39 12.86 -5.14
C ASP A 139 4.48 12.77 -4.08
N ILE A 140 4.14 12.98 -2.80
CA ILE A 140 5.08 12.85 -1.69
C ILE A 140 5.59 11.41 -1.56
N LEU A 141 4.71 10.43 -1.64
CA LEU A 141 5.06 9.01 -1.53
C LEU A 141 5.91 8.56 -2.73
N ASN A 142 5.57 8.96 -3.95
CA ASN A 142 6.36 8.70 -5.15
C ASN A 142 7.78 9.24 -5.02
N GLU A 143 7.93 10.47 -4.52
CA GLU A 143 9.23 11.10 -4.34
C GLU A 143 10.06 10.38 -3.27
N ILE A 144 9.47 10.01 -2.12
CA ILE A 144 10.15 9.22 -1.09
C ILE A 144 10.67 7.90 -1.67
N VAL A 145 9.83 7.16 -2.38
CA VAL A 145 10.19 5.87 -2.97
C VAL A 145 11.32 6.02 -3.99
N ARG A 146 11.26 7.01 -4.87
CA ARG A 146 12.33 7.27 -5.87
C ARG A 146 13.63 7.68 -5.18
N THR A 147 13.59 8.62 -4.24
CA THR A 147 14.78 9.07 -3.51
C THR A 147 15.46 7.92 -2.78
N ALA A 148 14.67 7.05 -2.13
CA ALA A 148 15.22 5.86 -1.45
C ALA A 148 15.84 4.85 -2.40
N ALA A 149 15.32 4.71 -3.62
CA ALA A 149 15.83 3.77 -4.61
C ALA A 149 17.09 4.26 -5.34
N ASP A 150 17.21 5.58 -5.54
CA ASP A 150 18.37 6.17 -6.23
C ASP A 150 19.66 6.14 -5.38
N GLY A 151 19.52 5.89 -4.08
CA GLY A 151 20.64 5.99 -3.11
C GLY A 151 21.01 7.46 -2.82
N PHE A 152 21.73 7.68 -1.72
CA PHE A 152 22.24 9.01 -1.33
C PHE A 152 23.65 9.20 -1.87
#